data_3dbe165711e3a6bd0b6f5a2e4d3e7863
#
_entry.id   3dbe165711e3a6bd0b6f5a2e4d3e7863
#
_cell.length_a   1.000
_cell.length_b   1.000
_cell.length_c   1.000
_cell.angle_alpha   90.00
_cell.angle_beta   90.00
_cell.angle_gamma   90.00
#
_symmetry.space_group_name_H-M   'P 1'
#
loop_
_entity.id
_entity.type
_entity.pdbx_description
1 polymer ?
#
loop_
_entity_poly.entity_id
_entity_poly.type
_entity_poly.pdbx_seq_one_letter_code
_entity_poly.pdbx_strand_id
1 'polypeptide(L)'
;MNMAQEWYNGNYARICFPNLDLSSQRISEALCRIGDEALWRRFFIQYTQSVYTNNGVIIDSTGLPNDIGISLTALGHHGGVIENEIRMIMVVDRSSGEPLYFRYVAGNIVDVTTLKTTMNELALLNINANYALLDAGYCSEGNIVALYKLQISFLMRVPAGRVIWKDAVNNALPTLESIENCVLYGERVLYIKRERITLYDEYEGYIYVCLDVKKKAEDVTRIMTNAINNKEELEKTAEKLKTAGVFVLLSPEVVSSDELLNLYYLRQSAEQIFEISKSYADILPLRVHQESTLRGIFMINFLAVVIYKNLNNQLPNRFPLSNALKFLRSQKCKVFDNQLGRVWKVIKMQNDCIIIPKGFLYHHVEEDREVKRHDSTEAA
;
A
#
# COMPACT_ATOMS: atom_id res chain seq x y z
N MET A 1 -5.78 18.76 -13.36
CA MET A 1 -4.67 19.74 -13.38
C MET A 1 -5.16 21.19 -13.54
N ASN A 2 -6.33 21.43 -14.13
CA ASN A 2 -6.84 22.80 -14.36
C ASN A 2 -7.06 23.64 -13.08
N MET A 3 -7.12 23.02 -11.89
CA MET A 3 -7.29 23.68 -10.60
C MET A 3 -5.97 23.93 -9.84
N ALA A 4 -4.83 23.51 -10.38
CA ALA A 4 -3.56 23.58 -9.65
C ALA A 4 -3.11 25.02 -9.39
N GLN A 5 -3.30 25.92 -10.36
CA GLN A 5 -3.00 27.34 -10.20
C GLN A 5 -3.93 28.02 -9.18
N GLU A 6 -5.22 27.68 -9.19
CA GLU A 6 -6.18 28.22 -8.19
C GLU A 6 -5.85 27.70 -6.79
N TRP A 7 -5.54 26.38 -6.67
CA TRP A 7 -5.07 25.80 -5.42
C TRP A 7 -3.83 26.54 -4.89
N TYR A 8 -2.83 26.75 -5.75
CA TYR A 8 -1.61 27.47 -5.40
C TYR A 8 -1.90 28.90 -4.93
N ASN A 9 -2.74 29.64 -5.66
CA ASN A 9 -3.09 31.02 -5.34
C ASN A 9 -3.82 31.15 -3.99
N GLY A 10 -4.62 30.13 -3.62
CA GLY A 10 -5.34 30.07 -2.36
C GLY A 10 -4.57 29.42 -1.21
N ASN A 11 -3.36 28.94 -1.44
CA ASN A 11 -2.62 28.15 -0.48
C ASN A 11 -1.32 28.81 -0.01
N TYR A 12 -0.80 28.30 1.11
CA TYR A 12 0.48 28.66 1.69
C TYR A 12 1.66 28.47 0.69
N ALA A 13 1.52 27.54 -0.23
CA ALA A 13 2.54 27.23 -1.26
C ALA A 13 3.00 28.49 -2.03
N ARG A 14 2.09 29.43 -2.35
CA ARG A 14 2.47 30.66 -3.08
C ARG A 14 3.40 31.59 -2.30
N ILE A 15 3.43 31.42 -0.99
CA ILE A 15 4.25 32.28 -0.12
C ILE A 15 5.64 31.65 0.03
N CYS A 16 5.71 30.33 0.19
CA CYS A 16 6.98 29.63 0.22
C CYS A 16 7.69 29.65 -1.15
N PHE A 17 6.92 29.59 -2.23
CA PHE A 17 7.39 29.51 -3.60
C PHE A 17 6.70 30.59 -4.45
N PRO A 18 7.07 31.87 -4.34
CA PRO A 18 6.42 32.94 -5.08
C PRO A 18 6.64 32.80 -6.59
N ASN A 19 5.64 33.25 -7.36
CA ASN A 19 5.70 33.34 -8.83
C ASN A 19 5.80 31.97 -9.57
N LEU A 20 5.31 30.89 -8.98
CA LEU A 20 5.19 29.62 -9.71
C LEU A 20 4.06 29.69 -10.74
N ASP A 21 4.38 29.26 -11.95
CA ASP A 21 3.41 28.98 -13.00
C ASP A 21 3.04 27.49 -12.97
N LEU A 22 1.82 27.21 -12.52
CA LEU A 22 1.22 25.87 -12.49
C LEU A 22 0.21 25.66 -13.64
N SER A 23 0.47 26.29 -14.79
CA SER A 23 -0.28 25.99 -16.01
C SER A 23 -0.16 24.51 -16.38
N SER A 24 -1.17 23.97 -17.07
CA SER A 24 -1.19 22.55 -17.49
C SER A 24 0.06 22.16 -18.29
N GLN A 25 0.59 23.09 -19.10
CA GLN A 25 1.81 22.86 -19.86
C GLN A 25 3.02 22.69 -18.93
N ARG A 26 3.23 23.61 -17.99
CA ARG A 26 4.35 23.56 -17.05
C ARG A 26 4.29 22.34 -16.14
N ILE A 27 3.10 21.96 -15.71
CA ILE A 27 2.91 20.72 -14.95
C ILE A 27 3.27 19.50 -15.81
N SER A 28 2.82 19.45 -17.06
CA SER A 28 3.14 18.33 -17.95
C SER A 28 4.64 18.23 -18.24
N GLU A 29 5.32 19.36 -18.48
CA GLU A 29 6.79 19.41 -18.64
C GLU A 29 7.52 18.92 -17.39
N ALA A 30 7.08 19.36 -16.21
CA ALA A 30 7.66 18.93 -14.92
C ALA A 30 7.46 17.42 -14.68
N LEU A 31 6.25 16.91 -14.93
CA LEU A 31 5.96 15.48 -14.83
C LEU A 31 6.81 14.65 -15.81
N CYS A 32 6.99 15.11 -17.03
CA CYS A 32 7.84 14.45 -18.01
C CYS A 32 9.31 14.36 -17.53
N ARG A 33 9.84 15.43 -16.92
CA ARG A 33 11.20 15.45 -16.35
C ARG A 33 11.31 14.54 -15.13
N ILE A 34 10.34 14.57 -14.21
CA ILE A 34 10.30 13.68 -13.04
C ILE A 34 10.17 12.22 -13.46
N GLY A 35 9.46 11.96 -14.56
CA GLY A 35 9.29 10.64 -15.14
C GLY A 35 10.46 10.15 -16.00
N ASP A 36 11.60 10.86 -16.02
CA ASP A 36 12.82 10.39 -16.66
C ASP A 36 13.30 9.08 -16.00
N GLU A 37 13.58 8.07 -16.82
CA GLU A 37 13.91 6.74 -16.33
C GLU A 37 15.25 6.70 -15.58
N ALA A 38 16.23 7.47 -16.02
CA ALA A 38 17.54 7.50 -15.36
C ALA A 38 17.44 8.20 -13.98
N LEU A 39 16.64 9.27 -13.91
CA LEU A 39 16.34 9.95 -12.65
C LEU A 39 15.61 9.02 -11.68
N TRP A 40 14.62 8.29 -12.17
CA TRP A 40 13.85 7.34 -11.39
C TRP A 40 14.73 6.21 -10.83
N ARG A 41 15.56 5.58 -11.65
CA ARG A 41 16.50 4.53 -11.20
C ARG A 41 17.47 5.05 -10.14
N ARG A 42 18.06 6.21 -10.31
CA ARG A 42 18.94 6.83 -9.31
C ARG A 42 18.24 7.09 -8.00
N PHE A 43 17.01 7.62 -8.06
CA PHE A 43 16.22 7.88 -6.86
C PHE A 43 15.99 6.57 -6.09
N PHE A 44 15.50 5.52 -6.74
CA PHE A 44 15.19 4.27 -6.05
C PHE A 44 16.43 3.58 -5.49
N ILE A 45 17.57 3.61 -6.17
CA ILE A 45 18.83 3.08 -5.62
C ILE A 45 19.20 3.79 -4.31
N GLN A 46 19.13 5.11 -4.25
CA GLN A 46 19.47 5.88 -3.04
C GLN A 46 18.40 5.73 -1.96
N TYR A 47 17.14 5.80 -2.33
CA TYR A 47 16.01 5.68 -1.41
C TYR A 47 15.98 4.32 -0.73
N THR A 48 16.07 3.24 -1.49
CA THR A 48 16.01 1.88 -0.94
C THR A 48 17.18 1.57 -0.02
N GLN A 49 18.38 2.08 -0.30
CA GLN A 49 19.54 1.97 0.60
C GLN A 49 19.28 2.60 1.98
N SER A 50 18.43 3.61 2.07
CA SER A 50 18.15 4.31 3.32
C SER A 50 16.99 3.73 4.10
N VAL A 51 16.06 2.99 3.45
CA VAL A 51 14.80 2.55 4.08
C VAL A 51 14.64 1.04 4.17
N TYR A 52 15.35 0.26 3.35
CA TYR A 52 15.23 -1.19 3.35
C TYR A 52 15.91 -1.82 4.57
N THR A 53 15.15 -2.62 5.33
CA THR A 53 15.63 -3.24 6.58
C THR A 53 16.37 -4.56 6.38
N ASN A 54 16.48 -5.07 5.15
CA ASN A 54 17.03 -6.38 4.81
C ASN A 54 16.28 -7.59 5.40
N ASN A 55 15.02 -7.41 5.77
CA ASN A 55 14.17 -8.46 6.35
C ASN A 55 13.13 -9.04 5.38
N GLY A 56 13.31 -8.83 4.09
CA GLY A 56 12.40 -9.30 3.05
C GLY A 56 11.38 -8.26 2.61
N VAL A 57 10.56 -8.65 1.66
CA VAL A 57 9.61 -7.76 0.98
C VAL A 57 8.19 -8.31 0.97
N ILE A 58 7.22 -7.42 0.87
CA ILE A 58 5.83 -7.71 0.53
C ILE A 58 5.63 -7.23 -0.90
N ILE A 59 5.08 -8.08 -1.77
CA ILE A 59 4.77 -7.73 -3.16
C ILE A 59 3.28 -7.93 -3.38
N ASP A 60 2.61 -6.86 -3.79
CA ASP A 60 1.18 -6.89 -4.10
C ASP A 60 0.89 -6.01 -5.31
N SER A 61 -0.26 -6.19 -5.94
CA SER A 61 -0.65 -5.44 -7.12
C SER A 61 -2.06 -4.88 -7.01
N THR A 62 -2.31 -3.79 -7.75
CA THR A 62 -3.64 -3.22 -7.88
C THR A 62 -3.90 -2.71 -9.29
N GLY A 63 -5.16 -2.85 -9.76
CA GLY A 63 -5.61 -2.21 -10.97
C GLY A 63 -5.83 -0.71 -10.75
N LEU A 64 -5.49 0.07 -11.76
CA LEU A 64 -5.76 1.50 -11.86
C LEU A 64 -6.64 1.73 -13.09
N PRO A 65 -7.98 1.74 -12.92
CA PRO A 65 -8.94 1.94 -14.00
C PRO A 65 -8.68 3.25 -14.73
N ASN A 66 -8.67 3.22 -16.06
CA ASN A 66 -8.48 4.42 -16.88
C ASN A 66 -8.84 4.18 -18.34
N ASP A 67 -9.08 5.27 -19.07
CA ASP A 67 -9.39 5.29 -20.51
C ASP A 67 -8.35 6.08 -21.31
N ILE A 68 -7.10 6.18 -20.83
CA ILE A 68 -6.05 6.89 -21.55
C ILE A 68 -5.51 6.07 -22.72
N GLY A 69 -5.27 6.73 -23.85
CA GLY A 69 -4.84 6.08 -25.11
C GLY A 69 -3.34 5.79 -25.15
N ILE A 70 -2.82 4.99 -24.22
CA ILE A 70 -1.44 4.52 -24.22
C ILE A 70 -1.40 2.99 -24.26
N SER A 71 -0.28 2.41 -24.71
CA SER A 71 -0.10 0.96 -24.86
C SER A 71 -0.24 0.15 -23.57
N LEU A 72 -0.12 0.79 -22.42
CA LEU A 72 -0.25 0.18 -21.10
C LEU A 72 -1.71 0.03 -20.64
N THR A 73 -2.63 0.80 -21.23
CA THR A 73 -4.06 0.68 -20.98
C THR A 73 -4.59 -0.54 -21.71
N ALA A 74 -5.02 -1.54 -20.98
CA ALA A 74 -5.56 -2.78 -21.52
C ALA A 74 -6.66 -3.34 -20.62
N LEU A 75 -7.52 -4.20 -21.17
CA LEU A 75 -8.55 -4.87 -20.40
C LEU A 75 -7.91 -5.76 -19.34
N GLY A 76 -8.12 -5.43 -18.09
CA GLY A 76 -7.71 -6.19 -16.93
C GLY A 76 -8.91 -6.81 -16.23
N HIS A 77 -8.64 -7.73 -15.30
CA HIS A 77 -9.63 -8.32 -14.44
C HIS A 77 -9.19 -8.14 -12.99
N HIS A 78 -9.85 -7.24 -12.27
CA HIS A 78 -9.55 -6.96 -10.88
C HIS A 78 -10.84 -6.86 -10.05
N GLY A 79 -10.88 -7.56 -8.91
CA GLY A 79 -12.05 -7.51 -8.02
C GLY A 79 -13.37 -8.02 -8.63
N GLY A 80 -13.31 -8.84 -9.70
CA GLY A 80 -14.49 -9.35 -10.40
C GLY A 80 -15.03 -8.41 -11.50
N VAL A 81 -14.38 -7.28 -11.74
CA VAL A 81 -14.71 -6.32 -12.81
C VAL A 81 -13.70 -6.46 -13.95
N ILE A 82 -14.18 -6.37 -15.19
CA ILE A 82 -13.35 -6.31 -16.41
C ILE A 82 -13.45 -4.89 -16.95
N GLU A 83 -12.35 -4.16 -16.91
CA GLU A 83 -12.28 -2.79 -17.40
C GLU A 83 -10.88 -2.45 -17.91
N ASN A 84 -10.77 -1.34 -18.62
CA ASN A 84 -9.47 -0.82 -19.02
C ASN A 84 -8.70 -0.33 -17.79
N GLU A 85 -7.51 -0.88 -17.59
CA GLU A 85 -6.66 -0.51 -16.44
C GLU A 85 -5.17 -0.51 -16.81
N ILE A 86 -4.38 0.11 -15.96
CA ILE A 86 -2.94 -0.12 -15.82
C ILE A 86 -2.76 -0.83 -14.49
N ARG A 87 -1.92 -1.85 -14.43
CA ARG A 87 -1.63 -2.55 -13.19
C ARG A 87 -0.39 -1.98 -12.53
N MET A 88 -0.52 -1.58 -11.27
CA MET A 88 0.58 -1.14 -10.42
C MET A 88 0.98 -2.27 -9.47
N ILE A 89 2.27 -2.57 -9.41
CA ILE A 89 2.88 -3.52 -8.48
C ILE A 89 3.67 -2.70 -7.48
N MET A 90 3.40 -2.90 -6.19
CA MET A 90 4.07 -2.24 -5.10
C MET A 90 4.94 -3.24 -4.35
N VAL A 91 6.15 -2.81 -4.03
CA VAL A 91 7.08 -3.54 -3.16
C VAL A 91 7.24 -2.76 -1.86
N VAL A 92 7.03 -3.44 -0.76
CA VAL A 92 6.99 -2.85 0.59
C VAL A 92 8.00 -3.59 1.46
N ASP A 93 8.70 -2.88 2.32
CA ASP A 93 9.56 -3.50 3.33
C ASP A 93 8.72 -4.30 4.32
N ARG A 94 9.08 -5.57 4.56
CA ARG A 94 8.30 -6.46 5.41
C ARG A 94 8.24 -6.01 6.86
N SER A 95 9.31 -5.45 7.39
CA SER A 95 9.42 -5.10 8.80
C SER A 95 8.85 -3.72 9.13
N SER A 96 9.19 -2.72 8.33
CA SER A 96 8.72 -1.34 8.56
C SER A 96 7.38 -1.04 7.91
N GLY A 97 6.99 -1.86 6.92
CA GLY A 97 5.84 -1.60 6.05
C GLY A 97 6.03 -0.38 5.14
N GLU A 98 7.26 0.18 5.03
CA GLU A 98 7.53 1.32 4.14
C GLU A 98 7.52 0.91 2.68
N PRO A 99 6.93 1.72 1.76
CA PRO A 99 7.00 1.45 0.34
C PRO A 99 8.45 1.59 -0.13
N LEU A 100 8.98 0.56 -0.80
CA LEU A 100 10.35 0.53 -1.30
C LEU A 100 10.42 0.91 -2.77
N TYR A 101 9.54 0.34 -3.57
CA TYR A 101 9.59 0.42 -5.00
C TYR A 101 8.22 0.17 -5.60
N PHE A 102 7.98 0.71 -6.77
CA PHE A 102 6.82 0.35 -7.57
C PHE A 102 7.22 0.14 -9.04
N ARG A 103 6.44 -0.66 -9.72
CA ARG A 103 6.45 -0.77 -11.17
C ARG A 103 5.01 -0.81 -11.69
N TYR A 104 4.87 -0.62 -12.97
CA TYR A 104 3.58 -0.69 -13.65
C TYR A 104 3.70 -1.53 -14.91
N VAL A 105 2.61 -2.20 -15.25
CA VAL A 105 2.49 -3.05 -16.44
C VAL A 105 1.13 -2.84 -17.08
N ALA A 106 0.96 -3.32 -18.30
CA ALA A 106 -0.34 -3.26 -18.97
C ALA A 106 -1.40 -4.05 -18.17
N GLY A 107 -2.64 -3.57 -18.18
CA GLY A 107 -3.74 -4.12 -17.40
C GLY A 107 -4.02 -5.60 -17.64
N ASN A 108 -3.75 -6.11 -18.84
CA ASN A 108 -3.91 -7.52 -19.20
C ASN A 108 -2.75 -8.43 -18.71
N ILE A 109 -1.71 -7.86 -18.11
CA ILE A 109 -0.61 -8.64 -17.53
C ILE A 109 -1.02 -9.14 -16.17
N VAL A 110 -1.03 -10.46 -16.01
CA VAL A 110 -1.39 -11.11 -14.74
C VAL A 110 -0.19 -11.16 -13.77
N ASP A 111 -0.46 -11.11 -12.48
CA ASP A 111 0.56 -11.04 -11.41
C ASP A 111 1.59 -12.16 -11.49
N VAL A 112 1.13 -13.38 -11.83
CA VAL A 112 1.99 -14.55 -12.00
C VAL A 112 3.21 -14.28 -12.88
N THR A 113 3.04 -13.55 -13.97
CA THR A 113 4.11 -13.29 -14.94
C THR A 113 5.07 -12.17 -14.51
N THR A 114 4.69 -11.40 -13.50
CA THR A 114 5.44 -10.20 -13.10
C THR A 114 6.49 -10.47 -12.03
N LEU A 115 6.35 -11.54 -11.24
CA LEU A 115 7.19 -11.80 -10.07
C LEU A 115 8.68 -11.88 -10.41
N LYS A 116 9.05 -12.71 -11.38
CA LYS A 116 10.46 -12.90 -11.77
C LYS A 116 11.12 -11.59 -12.20
N THR A 117 10.41 -10.79 -13.00
CA THR A 117 10.92 -9.49 -13.44
C THR A 117 11.04 -8.53 -12.26
N THR A 118 10.05 -8.52 -11.34
CA THR A 118 10.10 -7.70 -10.13
C THR A 118 11.32 -8.07 -9.27
N MET A 119 11.57 -9.36 -9.04
CA MET A 119 12.74 -9.80 -8.26
C MET A 119 14.06 -9.39 -8.92
N ASN A 120 14.17 -9.50 -10.25
CA ASN A 120 15.35 -9.04 -10.97
C ASN A 120 15.57 -7.53 -10.85
N GLU A 121 14.51 -6.73 -10.94
CA GLU A 121 14.59 -5.28 -10.74
C GLU A 121 14.99 -4.91 -9.31
N LEU A 122 14.49 -5.62 -8.29
CA LEU A 122 14.90 -5.42 -6.91
C LEU A 122 16.40 -5.68 -6.72
N ALA A 123 16.93 -6.73 -7.34
CA ALA A 123 18.37 -7.01 -7.31
C ALA A 123 19.19 -5.86 -7.94
N LEU A 124 18.72 -5.26 -9.04
CA LEU A 124 19.35 -4.08 -9.65
C LEU A 124 19.30 -2.83 -8.77
N LEU A 125 18.35 -2.75 -7.86
CA LEU A 125 18.22 -1.68 -6.86
C LEU A 125 19.00 -1.98 -5.57
N ASN A 126 19.80 -3.05 -5.55
CA ASN A 126 20.52 -3.56 -4.37
C ASN A 126 19.59 -4.01 -3.22
N ILE A 127 18.36 -4.38 -3.53
CA ILE A 127 17.45 -5.02 -2.58
C ILE A 127 17.67 -6.53 -2.68
N ASN A 128 18.38 -7.08 -1.72
CA ASN A 128 18.53 -8.53 -1.60
C ASN A 128 17.33 -9.10 -0.83
N ALA A 129 16.26 -9.41 -1.56
CA ALA A 129 15.05 -9.95 -0.98
C ALA A 129 15.27 -11.44 -0.63
N ASN A 130 15.63 -11.73 0.61
CA ASN A 130 15.78 -13.08 1.14
C ASN A 130 14.43 -13.73 1.54
N TYR A 131 13.39 -12.92 1.65
CA TYR A 131 12.03 -13.37 1.98
C TYR A 131 10.98 -12.56 1.19
N ALA A 132 9.94 -13.24 0.70
CA ALA A 132 8.83 -12.61 -0.01
C ALA A 132 7.47 -13.02 0.56
N LEU A 133 6.65 -12.04 0.91
CA LEU A 133 5.25 -12.24 1.25
C LEU A 133 4.38 -11.91 0.01
N LEU A 134 3.61 -12.90 -0.46
CA LEU A 134 2.95 -12.86 -1.76
C LEU A 134 1.46 -13.18 -1.64
N ASP A 135 0.62 -12.50 -2.43
CA ASP A 135 -0.79 -12.85 -2.54
C ASP A 135 -1.04 -14.04 -3.48
N ALA A 136 -2.27 -14.53 -3.47
CA ALA A 136 -2.73 -15.65 -4.29
C ALA A 136 -2.50 -15.45 -5.80
N GLY A 137 -2.53 -14.22 -6.28
CA GLY A 137 -2.25 -13.85 -7.67
C GLY A 137 -0.87 -14.29 -8.18
N TYR A 138 0.10 -14.44 -7.27
CA TYR A 138 1.47 -14.86 -7.61
C TYR A 138 1.67 -16.39 -7.56
N CYS A 139 0.68 -17.15 -7.06
CA CYS A 139 0.82 -18.59 -6.87
C CYS A 139 0.77 -19.36 -8.21
N SER A 140 1.93 -19.83 -8.64
CA SER A 140 2.08 -20.74 -9.78
C SER A 140 3.31 -21.61 -9.59
N GLU A 141 3.34 -22.76 -10.27
CA GLU A 141 4.49 -23.64 -10.31
C GLU A 141 5.78 -22.89 -10.68
N GLY A 142 5.75 -22.16 -11.80
CA GLY A 142 6.91 -21.41 -12.28
C GLY A 142 7.46 -20.41 -11.28
N ASN A 143 6.59 -19.73 -10.52
CA ASN A 143 7.00 -18.77 -9.50
C ASN A 143 7.54 -19.48 -8.24
N ILE A 144 6.89 -20.55 -7.79
CA ILE A 144 7.35 -21.34 -6.64
C ILE A 144 8.74 -21.91 -6.93
N VAL A 145 8.90 -22.58 -8.07
CA VAL A 145 10.21 -23.12 -8.51
C VAL A 145 11.28 -22.02 -8.63
N ALA A 146 10.90 -20.84 -9.15
CA ALA A 146 11.84 -19.71 -9.26
C ALA A 146 12.31 -19.22 -7.88
N LEU A 147 11.39 -19.13 -6.90
CA LEU A 147 11.74 -18.72 -5.53
C LEU A 147 12.69 -19.73 -4.86
N TYR A 148 12.43 -21.04 -5.01
CA TYR A 148 13.33 -22.07 -4.51
C TYR A 148 14.72 -21.99 -5.17
N LYS A 149 14.79 -21.84 -6.49
CA LYS A 149 16.07 -21.72 -7.23
C LYS A 149 16.86 -20.47 -6.84
N LEU A 150 16.17 -19.37 -6.49
CA LEU A 150 16.78 -18.14 -6.01
C LEU A 150 17.07 -18.16 -4.50
N GLN A 151 16.75 -19.26 -3.81
CA GLN A 151 16.87 -19.39 -2.36
C GLN A 151 16.15 -18.27 -1.58
N ILE A 152 14.97 -17.87 -2.07
CA ILE A 152 14.14 -16.86 -1.44
C ILE A 152 13.06 -17.59 -0.65
N SER A 153 13.07 -17.45 0.66
CA SER A 153 11.98 -17.91 1.52
C SER A 153 10.72 -17.11 1.25
N PHE A 154 9.56 -17.72 1.42
CA PHE A 154 8.30 -17.04 1.12
C PHE A 154 7.15 -17.50 2.01
N LEU A 155 6.16 -16.65 2.14
CA LEU A 155 4.80 -17.02 2.55
C LEU A 155 3.84 -16.59 1.46
N MET A 156 3.10 -17.52 0.91
CA MET A 156 2.23 -17.31 -0.23
C MET A 156 0.83 -17.83 0.03
N ARG A 157 -0.19 -17.08 -0.34
CA ARG A 157 -1.56 -17.57 -0.32
C ARG A 157 -1.80 -18.46 -1.54
N VAL A 158 -2.42 -19.62 -1.32
CA VAL A 158 -2.79 -20.56 -2.39
C VAL A 158 -4.24 -20.30 -2.83
N PRO A 159 -4.50 -20.10 -4.14
CA PRO A 159 -5.86 -19.88 -4.64
C PRO A 159 -6.75 -21.11 -4.47
N ALA A 160 -8.00 -20.93 -4.11
CA ALA A 160 -8.98 -21.98 -3.85
C ALA A 160 -9.26 -22.93 -5.06
N GLY A 161 -8.93 -22.51 -6.28
CA GLY A 161 -9.13 -23.33 -7.48
C GLY A 161 -8.02 -24.36 -7.76
N ARG A 162 -6.88 -24.28 -7.07
CA ARG A 162 -5.71 -25.15 -7.31
C ARG A 162 -5.90 -26.54 -6.71
N VAL A 163 -5.33 -27.57 -7.38
CA VAL A 163 -5.36 -28.96 -6.89
C VAL A 163 -4.75 -29.04 -5.49
N ILE A 164 -3.55 -28.48 -5.29
CA ILE A 164 -2.86 -28.44 -4.00
C ILE A 164 -3.73 -27.84 -2.88
N TRP A 165 -4.55 -26.81 -3.17
CA TRP A 165 -5.48 -26.23 -2.22
C TRP A 165 -6.59 -27.23 -1.86
N LYS A 166 -7.20 -27.88 -2.87
CA LYS A 166 -8.30 -28.81 -2.68
C LYS A 166 -7.86 -30.04 -1.87
N ASP A 167 -6.71 -30.59 -2.18
CA ASP A 167 -6.17 -31.76 -1.50
C ASP A 167 -5.86 -31.42 -0.03
N ALA A 168 -5.17 -30.32 0.22
CA ALA A 168 -4.85 -29.89 1.58
C ALA A 168 -6.12 -29.63 2.42
N VAL A 169 -7.11 -28.94 1.85
CA VAL A 169 -8.36 -28.64 2.57
C VAL A 169 -9.15 -29.92 2.83
N ASN A 170 -9.30 -30.81 1.87
CA ASN A 170 -10.01 -32.07 2.07
C ASN A 170 -9.37 -32.95 3.16
N ASN A 171 -8.04 -32.96 3.24
CA ASN A 171 -7.30 -33.70 4.27
C ASN A 171 -7.43 -33.05 5.65
N ALA A 172 -7.44 -31.73 5.71
CA ALA A 172 -7.43 -30.99 6.97
C ALA A 172 -8.82 -30.85 7.61
N LEU A 173 -9.87 -30.59 6.80
CA LEU A 173 -11.22 -30.25 7.28
C LEU A 173 -11.77 -31.17 8.37
N PRO A 174 -11.63 -32.52 8.30
CA PRO A 174 -12.22 -33.41 9.30
C PRO A 174 -11.72 -33.20 10.73
N THR A 175 -10.52 -32.61 10.89
CA THR A 175 -9.86 -32.42 12.19
C THR A 175 -9.41 -30.98 12.41
N LEU A 176 -9.74 -30.05 11.52
CA LEU A 176 -9.27 -28.68 11.56
C LEU A 176 -9.81 -27.94 12.79
N GLU A 177 -11.11 -28.03 13.07
CA GLU A 177 -11.78 -27.35 14.19
C GLU A 177 -11.58 -28.14 15.51
N SER A 178 -10.31 -28.49 15.83
CA SER A 178 -9.92 -29.08 17.12
C SER A 178 -9.23 -28.07 18.01
N ILE A 179 -9.26 -28.31 19.32
CA ILE A 179 -8.61 -27.40 20.30
C ILE A 179 -7.10 -27.28 20.05
N GLU A 180 -6.47 -28.33 19.54
CA GLU A 180 -5.03 -28.37 19.24
C GLU A 180 -4.62 -27.42 18.12
N ASN A 181 -5.54 -27.13 17.20
CA ASN A 181 -5.34 -26.26 16.07
C ASN A 181 -5.81 -24.80 16.35
N CYS A 182 -6.40 -24.57 17.53
CA CYS A 182 -6.99 -23.28 17.87
C CYS A 182 -5.92 -22.25 18.23
N VAL A 183 -5.99 -21.08 17.58
CA VAL A 183 -5.10 -19.95 17.79
C VAL A 183 -5.93 -18.68 17.98
N LEU A 184 -5.55 -17.86 18.96
CA LEU A 184 -6.12 -16.54 19.17
C LEU A 184 -5.24 -15.48 18.51
N TYR A 185 -5.83 -14.66 17.64
CA TYR A 185 -5.16 -13.54 17.01
C TYR A 185 -5.96 -12.25 17.25
N GLY A 186 -5.53 -11.47 18.22
CA GLY A 186 -6.33 -10.37 18.76
C GLY A 186 -7.65 -10.90 19.32
N GLU A 187 -8.78 -10.39 18.82
CA GLU A 187 -10.13 -10.83 19.20
C GLU A 187 -10.70 -11.93 18.28
N ARG A 188 -9.86 -12.53 17.43
CA ARG A 188 -10.28 -13.51 16.42
C ARG A 188 -9.83 -14.91 16.83
N VAL A 189 -10.73 -15.87 16.66
CA VAL A 189 -10.43 -17.30 16.79
C VAL A 189 -10.14 -17.85 15.40
N LEU A 190 -8.99 -18.49 15.24
CA LEU A 190 -8.61 -19.21 14.04
C LEU A 190 -8.23 -20.64 14.39
N TYR A 191 -8.36 -21.52 13.41
CA TYR A 191 -7.83 -22.88 13.46
C TYR A 191 -6.78 -23.03 12.38
N ILE A 192 -5.61 -23.58 12.72
CA ILE A 192 -4.47 -23.72 11.81
C ILE A 192 -3.95 -25.14 11.89
N LYS A 193 -4.01 -25.86 10.78
CA LYS A 193 -3.40 -27.17 10.64
C LYS A 193 -2.27 -27.13 9.63
N ARG A 194 -1.07 -27.54 10.05
CA ARG A 194 0.12 -27.61 9.22
C ARG A 194 0.35 -29.04 8.73
N GLU A 195 0.70 -29.18 7.45
CA GLU A 195 1.14 -30.42 6.85
C GLU A 195 2.44 -30.20 6.06
N ARG A 196 3.35 -31.19 6.08
CA ARG A 196 4.54 -31.21 5.21
C ARG A 196 4.11 -31.73 3.86
N ILE A 197 4.60 -31.12 2.79
CA ILE A 197 4.28 -31.49 1.42
C ILE A 197 5.54 -31.49 0.56
N THR A 198 5.54 -32.31 -0.48
CA THR A 198 6.52 -32.26 -1.57
C THR A 198 5.85 -31.60 -2.77
N LEU A 199 6.47 -30.54 -3.26
CA LEU A 199 5.99 -29.76 -4.39
C LEU A 199 6.74 -30.20 -5.65
N TYR A 200 5.99 -30.53 -6.70
CA TYR A 200 6.55 -30.85 -8.03
C TYR A 200 7.64 -31.91 -7.99
N ASP A 201 7.47 -32.91 -7.10
CA ASP A 201 8.38 -34.08 -6.90
C ASP A 201 9.83 -33.69 -6.51
N GLU A 202 10.11 -32.45 -6.17
CA GLU A 202 11.49 -31.96 -5.93
C GLU A 202 11.63 -31.10 -4.66
N TYR A 203 10.65 -30.22 -4.39
CA TYR A 203 10.79 -29.20 -3.36
C TYR A 203 9.97 -29.52 -2.11
N GLU A 204 10.61 -29.52 -0.97
CA GLU A 204 9.96 -29.71 0.32
C GLU A 204 9.37 -28.38 0.82
N GLY A 205 8.18 -28.44 1.41
CA GLY A 205 7.52 -27.25 1.97
C GLY A 205 6.45 -27.62 2.99
N TYR A 206 5.78 -26.57 3.49
CA TYR A 206 4.73 -26.69 4.49
C TYR A 206 3.49 -25.95 4.01
N ILE A 207 2.37 -26.65 4.04
CA ILE A 207 1.06 -26.08 3.75
C ILE A 207 0.29 -25.89 5.07
N TYR A 208 -0.36 -24.76 5.19
CA TYR A 208 -1.14 -24.37 6.37
C TYR A 208 -2.57 -24.15 5.93
N VAL A 209 -3.46 -25.00 6.40
CA VAL A 209 -4.91 -24.83 6.22
C VAL A 209 -5.43 -24.06 7.41
N CYS A 210 -5.95 -22.86 7.13
CA CYS A 210 -6.42 -21.92 8.14
C CYS A 210 -7.93 -21.72 7.98
N LEU A 211 -8.66 -21.69 9.11
CA LEU A 211 -10.06 -21.32 9.18
C LEU A 211 -10.23 -20.13 10.12
N ASP A 212 -10.76 -19.04 9.60
CA ASP A 212 -11.12 -17.87 10.38
C ASP A 212 -12.62 -17.92 10.69
N VAL A 213 -12.96 -18.04 11.98
CA VAL A 213 -14.34 -18.18 12.43
C VAL A 213 -15.19 -16.93 12.10
N LYS A 214 -14.61 -15.73 12.26
CA LYS A 214 -15.32 -14.49 11.89
C LYS A 214 -15.59 -14.43 10.40
N LYS A 215 -14.58 -14.71 9.59
CA LYS A 215 -14.71 -14.74 8.14
C LYS A 215 -15.66 -15.86 7.66
N LYS A 216 -15.68 -17.00 8.34
CA LYS A 216 -16.66 -18.08 8.07
C LYS A 216 -18.10 -17.56 8.14
N ALA A 217 -18.43 -16.82 9.18
CA ALA A 217 -19.78 -16.24 9.34
C ALA A 217 -20.12 -15.22 8.24
N GLU A 218 -19.17 -14.36 7.88
CA GLU A 218 -19.32 -13.39 6.79
C GLU A 218 -19.49 -14.09 5.43
N ASP A 219 -18.65 -15.09 5.13
CA ASP A 219 -18.70 -15.86 3.88
C ASP A 219 -20.00 -16.67 3.78
N VAL A 220 -20.47 -17.30 4.85
CA VAL A 220 -21.76 -18.02 4.89
C VAL A 220 -22.90 -17.06 4.55
N THR A 221 -22.95 -15.90 5.17
CA THR A 221 -23.99 -14.89 4.88
C THR A 221 -23.97 -14.49 3.40
N ARG A 222 -22.78 -14.19 2.87
CA ARG A 222 -22.61 -13.81 1.46
C ARG A 222 -23.00 -14.92 0.49
N ILE A 223 -22.57 -16.18 0.75
CA ILE A 223 -22.87 -17.35 -0.08
C ILE A 223 -24.39 -17.59 -0.10
N MET A 224 -25.04 -17.58 1.06
CA MET A 224 -26.50 -17.81 1.15
C MET A 224 -27.28 -16.69 0.47
N THR A 225 -26.91 -15.42 0.68
CA THR A 225 -27.57 -14.30 0.00
C THR A 225 -27.44 -14.43 -1.52
N ASN A 226 -26.26 -14.76 -2.04
CA ASN A 226 -26.06 -14.95 -3.47
C ASN A 226 -26.83 -16.15 -4.01
N ALA A 227 -26.86 -17.27 -3.28
CA ALA A 227 -27.59 -18.47 -3.68
C ALA A 227 -29.11 -18.20 -3.80
N ILE A 228 -29.69 -17.46 -2.86
CA ILE A 228 -31.10 -17.07 -2.88
C ILE A 228 -31.37 -16.13 -4.05
N ASN A 229 -30.56 -15.10 -4.24
CA ASN A 229 -30.78 -14.10 -5.28
C ASN A 229 -30.62 -14.66 -6.69
N ASN A 230 -29.64 -15.56 -6.90
CA ASN A 230 -29.30 -16.11 -8.20
C ASN A 230 -29.91 -17.50 -8.46
N LYS A 231 -30.68 -18.05 -7.51
CA LYS A 231 -31.24 -19.41 -7.58
C LYS A 231 -30.18 -20.47 -7.89
N GLU A 232 -29.05 -20.38 -7.20
CA GLU A 232 -27.94 -21.34 -7.38
C GLU A 232 -28.37 -22.77 -6.99
N GLU A 233 -27.73 -23.75 -7.62
CA GLU A 233 -27.93 -25.18 -7.30
C GLU A 233 -27.51 -25.48 -5.86
N LEU A 234 -28.33 -26.27 -5.15
CA LEU A 234 -28.10 -26.63 -3.75
C LEU A 234 -26.74 -27.30 -3.52
N GLU A 235 -26.33 -28.20 -4.41
CA GLU A 235 -25.06 -28.92 -4.31
C GLU A 235 -23.84 -27.97 -4.39
N LYS A 236 -23.85 -27.04 -5.34
CA LYS A 236 -22.79 -26.04 -5.49
C LYS A 236 -22.72 -25.10 -4.28
N THR A 237 -23.87 -24.72 -3.75
CA THR A 237 -23.96 -23.90 -2.55
C THR A 237 -23.41 -24.65 -1.34
N ALA A 238 -23.75 -25.95 -1.17
CA ALA A 238 -23.25 -26.77 -0.08
C ALA A 238 -21.72 -26.94 -0.13
N GLU A 239 -21.14 -27.11 -1.31
CA GLU A 239 -19.66 -27.16 -1.46
C GLU A 239 -18.98 -25.85 -1.06
N LYS A 240 -19.52 -24.69 -1.49
CA LYS A 240 -19.01 -23.38 -1.10
C LYS A 240 -19.08 -23.17 0.42
N LEU A 241 -20.16 -23.64 1.07
CA LEU A 241 -20.33 -23.53 2.51
C LEU A 241 -19.34 -24.35 3.31
N LYS A 242 -18.93 -25.53 2.82
CA LYS A 242 -17.91 -26.38 3.49
C LYS A 242 -16.56 -25.67 3.65
N THR A 243 -16.24 -24.78 2.73
CA THR A 243 -14.94 -24.09 2.69
C THR A 243 -15.05 -22.61 3.08
N ALA A 244 -16.21 -22.17 3.60
CA ALA A 244 -16.42 -20.81 4.08
C ALA A 244 -15.39 -20.44 5.18
N GLY A 245 -14.73 -19.30 5.05
CA GLY A 245 -13.70 -18.83 5.98
C GLY A 245 -12.36 -19.54 5.87
N VAL A 246 -12.21 -20.56 4.99
CA VAL A 246 -10.96 -21.29 4.81
C VAL A 246 -10.02 -20.55 3.86
N PHE A 247 -8.75 -20.48 4.24
CA PHE A 247 -7.67 -20.04 3.37
C PHE A 247 -6.43 -20.92 3.59
N VAL A 248 -5.58 -20.97 2.58
CA VAL A 248 -4.41 -21.84 2.60
C VAL A 248 -3.16 -21.02 2.32
N LEU A 249 -2.13 -21.24 3.14
CA LEU A 249 -0.82 -20.63 3.00
C LEU A 249 0.23 -21.68 2.72
N LEU A 250 1.28 -21.29 1.99
CA LEU A 250 2.40 -22.14 1.60
C LEU A 250 3.70 -21.46 1.98
N SER A 251 4.62 -22.20 2.61
CA SER A 251 5.96 -21.74 2.95
C SER A 251 6.99 -22.85 2.73
N PRO A 252 8.23 -22.55 2.29
CA PRO A 252 9.31 -23.51 2.23
C PRO A 252 9.81 -23.94 3.62
N GLU A 253 9.56 -23.12 4.64
CA GLU A 253 10.04 -23.29 6.01
C GLU A 253 8.90 -23.48 7.00
N VAL A 254 9.22 -24.09 8.15
CA VAL A 254 8.29 -24.20 9.25
C VAL A 254 8.09 -22.81 9.88
N VAL A 255 6.85 -22.36 9.89
CA VAL A 255 6.44 -21.12 10.58
C VAL A 255 5.52 -21.51 11.75
N SER A 256 5.71 -20.96 12.94
CA SER A 256 4.80 -21.18 14.06
C SER A 256 3.43 -20.56 13.77
N SER A 257 2.37 -21.08 14.40
CA SER A 257 1.01 -20.57 14.13
C SER A 257 0.85 -19.10 14.51
N ASP A 258 1.50 -18.66 15.58
CA ASP A 258 1.46 -17.25 16.02
C ASP A 258 2.20 -16.32 15.04
N GLU A 259 3.36 -16.76 14.56
CA GLU A 259 4.15 -16.00 13.59
C GLU A 259 3.49 -16.00 12.20
N LEU A 260 2.88 -17.11 11.80
CA LEU A 260 2.20 -17.27 10.52
C LEU A 260 1.13 -16.20 10.30
N LEU A 261 0.29 -15.97 11.32
CA LEU A 261 -0.78 -14.97 11.24
C LEU A 261 -0.21 -13.55 11.23
N ASN A 262 0.80 -13.28 12.05
CA ASN A 262 1.47 -11.98 12.03
C ASN A 262 2.04 -11.68 10.65
N LEU A 263 2.77 -12.64 10.05
CA LEU A 263 3.32 -12.51 8.70
C LEU A 263 2.23 -12.33 7.64
N TYR A 264 1.19 -13.16 7.69
CA TYR A 264 0.12 -13.09 6.70
C TYR A 264 -0.60 -11.74 6.70
N TYR A 265 -0.86 -11.18 7.89
CA TYR A 265 -1.55 -9.89 8.02
C TYR A 265 -0.64 -8.68 7.75
N LEU A 266 0.70 -8.83 7.73
CA LEU A 266 1.60 -7.76 7.26
C LEU A 266 1.29 -7.35 5.81
N ARG A 267 0.69 -8.21 5.00
CA ARG A 267 0.24 -7.88 3.65
C ARG A 267 -0.74 -6.68 3.63
N GLN A 268 -1.48 -6.47 4.69
CA GLN A 268 -2.34 -5.30 4.84
C GLN A 268 -1.59 -3.96 4.71
N SER A 269 -0.27 -3.95 4.93
CA SER A 269 0.56 -2.76 4.70
C SER A 269 0.55 -2.33 3.23
N ALA A 270 0.58 -3.27 2.29
CA ALA A 270 0.47 -2.97 0.86
C ALA A 270 -0.94 -2.48 0.50
N GLU A 271 -1.98 -3.10 1.06
CA GLU A 271 -3.37 -2.66 0.87
C GLU A 271 -3.58 -1.22 1.38
N GLN A 272 -3.02 -0.87 2.54
CA GLN A 272 -3.05 0.51 3.07
C GLN A 272 -2.33 1.49 2.15
N ILE A 273 -1.19 1.10 1.57
CA ILE A 273 -0.47 1.94 0.60
C ILE A 273 -1.35 2.22 -0.63
N PHE A 274 -2.04 1.21 -1.15
CA PHE A 274 -2.97 1.39 -2.27
C PHE A 274 -4.16 2.27 -1.89
N GLU A 275 -4.69 2.13 -0.68
CA GLU A 275 -5.76 3.00 -0.18
C GLU A 275 -5.29 4.46 -0.10
N ILE A 276 -4.12 4.71 0.47
CA ILE A 276 -3.52 6.06 0.52
C ILE A 276 -3.34 6.61 -0.90
N SER A 277 -2.80 5.81 -1.81
CA SER A 277 -2.56 6.18 -3.20
C SER A 277 -3.85 6.59 -3.92
N LYS A 278 -4.93 5.80 -3.77
CA LYS A 278 -6.20 6.04 -4.45
C LYS A 278 -7.06 7.10 -3.78
N SER A 279 -7.11 7.13 -2.44
CA SER A 279 -8.04 7.97 -1.69
C SER A 279 -7.48 9.32 -1.25
N TYR A 280 -6.19 9.37 -0.89
CA TYR A 280 -5.55 10.59 -0.36
C TYR A 280 -4.61 11.28 -1.35
N ALA A 281 -3.82 10.50 -2.07
CA ALA A 281 -2.95 11.04 -3.11
C ALA A 281 -3.65 11.20 -4.47
N ASP A 282 -4.91 10.74 -4.57
CA ASP A 282 -5.86 11.00 -5.65
C ASP A 282 -5.27 10.68 -7.05
N ILE A 283 -4.63 9.50 -7.14
CA ILE A 283 -3.94 9.09 -8.37
C ILE A 283 -4.89 8.93 -9.56
N LEU A 284 -6.17 8.68 -9.29
CA LEU A 284 -7.21 8.53 -10.31
C LEU A 284 -8.11 9.78 -10.40
N PRO A 285 -8.63 10.11 -11.56
CA PRO A 285 -8.40 9.46 -12.87
C PRO A 285 -7.05 9.89 -13.48
N LEU A 286 -6.38 8.95 -14.15
CA LEU A 286 -5.18 9.25 -14.95
C LEU A 286 -5.56 10.13 -16.14
N ARG A 287 -4.90 11.27 -16.31
CA ARG A 287 -5.17 12.26 -17.39
C ARG A 287 -3.89 12.63 -18.11
N VAL A 288 -3.24 11.64 -18.70
CA VAL A 288 -1.96 11.81 -19.41
C VAL A 288 -2.00 11.07 -20.74
N HIS A 289 -1.12 11.47 -21.66
CA HIS A 289 -1.07 10.92 -23.01
C HIS A 289 0.32 10.34 -23.36
N GLN A 290 1.28 10.43 -22.45
CA GLN A 290 2.64 9.95 -22.65
C GLN A 290 3.10 9.14 -21.44
N GLU A 291 3.87 8.09 -21.71
CA GLU A 291 4.38 7.21 -20.66
C GLU A 291 5.33 7.92 -19.70
N SER A 292 6.18 8.83 -20.18
CA SER A 292 7.05 9.63 -19.31
C SER A 292 6.26 10.50 -18.32
N THR A 293 5.16 11.10 -18.75
CA THR A 293 4.28 11.90 -17.89
C THR A 293 3.53 11.00 -16.90
N LEU A 294 3.11 9.80 -17.33
CA LEU A 294 2.51 8.81 -16.45
C LEU A 294 3.49 8.38 -15.35
N ARG A 295 4.74 8.09 -15.72
CA ARG A 295 5.81 7.74 -14.77
C ARG A 295 6.05 8.87 -13.76
N GLY A 296 5.99 10.12 -14.23
CA GLY A 296 6.08 11.30 -13.35
C GLY A 296 4.93 11.38 -12.35
N ILE A 297 3.69 11.10 -12.75
CA ILE A 297 2.53 11.02 -11.84
C ILE A 297 2.73 9.93 -10.81
N PHE A 298 3.13 8.74 -11.22
CA PHE A 298 3.36 7.62 -10.31
C PHE A 298 4.48 7.93 -9.32
N MET A 299 5.53 8.64 -9.75
CA MET A 299 6.60 9.07 -8.86
C MET A 299 6.13 10.07 -7.81
N ILE A 300 5.35 11.08 -8.21
CA ILE A 300 4.77 12.05 -7.26
C ILE A 300 3.81 11.34 -6.30
N ASN A 301 2.98 10.42 -6.81
CA ASN A 301 2.08 9.64 -5.97
C ASN A 301 2.86 8.79 -4.95
N PHE A 302 3.92 8.10 -5.37
CA PHE A 302 4.80 7.35 -4.48
C PHE A 302 5.38 8.24 -3.37
N LEU A 303 5.93 9.40 -3.72
CA LEU A 303 6.45 10.35 -2.73
C LEU A 303 5.36 10.85 -1.77
N ALA A 304 4.16 11.12 -2.28
CA ALA A 304 3.02 11.53 -1.45
C ALA A 304 2.62 10.41 -0.47
N VAL A 305 2.62 9.15 -0.89
CA VAL A 305 2.37 7.99 -0.02
C VAL A 305 3.43 7.86 1.06
N VAL A 306 4.72 7.98 0.71
CA VAL A 306 5.83 7.96 1.69
C VAL A 306 5.65 9.07 2.72
N ILE A 307 5.40 10.30 2.28
CA ILE A 307 5.19 11.45 3.18
C ILE A 307 3.97 11.22 4.06
N TYR A 308 2.84 10.80 3.48
CA TYR A 308 1.62 10.53 4.23
C TYR A 308 1.84 9.50 5.33
N LYS A 309 2.50 8.40 5.00
CA LYS A 309 2.77 7.32 5.93
C LYS A 309 3.69 7.76 7.06
N ASN A 310 4.78 8.46 6.73
CA ASN A 310 5.70 9.00 7.73
C ASN A 310 5.01 10.00 8.68
N LEU A 311 4.18 10.88 8.15
CA LEU A 311 3.39 11.81 8.97
C LEU A 311 2.38 11.07 9.86
N ASN A 312 1.69 10.06 9.30
CA ASN A 312 0.73 9.28 10.06
C ASN A 312 1.39 8.50 11.22
N ASN A 313 2.60 7.98 11.01
CA ASN A 313 3.37 7.27 12.04
C ASN A 313 3.84 8.20 13.19
N GLN A 314 3.94 9.50 12.95
CA GLN A 314 4.29 10.50 13.97
C GLN A 314 3.08 10.96 14.79
N LEU A 315 1.87 10.69 14.35
CA LEU A 315 0.65 11.06 15.06
C LEU A 315 0.25 9.99 16.09
N PRO A 316 -0.37 10.38 17.21
CA PRO A 316 -0.97 9.40 18.13
C PRO A 316 -2.01 8.54 17.42
N ASN A 317 -2.04 7.23 17.68
CA ASN A 317 -2.94 6.25 17.04
C ASN A 317 -4.44 6.63 17.07
N ARG A 318 -4.85 7.55 17.94
CA ARG A 318 -6.25 8.02 18.08
C ARG A 318 -6.59 9.21 17.19
N PHE A 319 -5.62 9.75 16.45
CA PHE A 319 -5.81 10.95 15.65
C PHE A 319 -5.44 10.71 14.17
N PRO A 320 -6.43 10.45 13.29
CA PRO A 320 -6.19 10.22 11.88
C PRO A 320 -5.51 11.43 11.20
N LEU A 321 -4.49 11.18 10.38
CA LEU A 321 -3.78 12.23 9.63
C LEU A 321 -4.73 13.07 8.76
N SER A 322 -5.78 12.46 8.21
CA SER A 322 -6.83 13.17 7.45
C SER A 322 -7.48 14.29 8.25
N ASN A 323 -7.72 14.10 9.55
CA ASN A 323 -8.28 15.12 10.43
C ASN A 323 -7.24 16.20 10.75
N ALA A 324 -5.96 15.82 10.97
CA ALA A 324 -4.86 16.77 11.13
C ALA A 324 -4.73 17.69 9.91
N LEU A 325 -4.75 17.13 8.71
CA LEU A 325 -4.65 17.88 7.46
C LEU A 325 -5.86 18.80 7.23
N LYS A 326 -7.09 18.35 7.55
CA LYS A 326 -8.29 19.20 7.51
C LYS A 326 -8.17 20.39 8.47
N PHE A 327 -7.72 20.12 9.69
CA PHE A 327 -7.49 21.16 10.68
C PHE A 327 -6.44 22.18 10.19
N LEU A 328 -5.28 21.72 9.72
CA LEU A 328 -4.23 22.59 9.19
C LEU A 328 -4.70 23.42 8.00
N ARG A 329 -5.50 22.85 7.10
CA ARG A 329 -6.11 23.59 5.97
C ARG A 329 -7.10 24.68 6.40
N SER A 330 -7.75 24.53 7.55
CA SER A 330 -8.67 25.53 8.09
C SER A 330 -7.96 26.72 8.73
N GLN A 331 -6.65 26.60 9.03
CA GLN A 331 -5.89 27.67 9.64
C GLN A 331 -5.65 28.82 8.65
N LYS A 332 -5.86 30.05 9.13
CA LYS A 332 -5.63 31.26 8.35
C LYS A 332 -4.44 31.98 8.93
N CYS A 333 -3.55 32.47 8.10
CA CYS A 333 -2.45 33.33 8.50
C CYS A 333 -2.54 34.66 7.74
N LYS A 334 -2.09 35.73 8.36
CA LYS A 334 -1.88 37.02 7.73
C LYS A 334 -0.39 37.22 7.48
N VAL A 335 -0.05 37.55 6.25
CA VAL A 335 1.33 37.78 5.83
C VAL A 335 1.56 39.26 5.78
N PHE A 336 2.63 39.71 6.40
CA PHE A 336 3.08 41.10 6.35
C PHE A 336 4.43 41.11 5.65
N ASP A 337 4.54 41.92 4.60
CA ASP A 337 5.83 42.25 4.01
C ASP A 337 6.34 43.50 4.72
N ASN A 338 7.42 43.41 5.45
CA ASN A 338 8.10 44.52 6.06
C ASN A 338 9.57 44.62 5.57
N GLN A 339 10.27 45.67 5.93
CA GLN A 339 11.67 45.87 5.49
C GLN A 339 12.66 44.87 6.03
N LEU A 340 12.26 44.05 7.02
CA LEU A 340 13.08 43.00 7.67
C LEU A 340 12.81 41.58 7.12
N GLY A 341 11.84 41.44 6.19
CA GLY A 341 11.44 40.17 5.63
C GLY A 341 9.96 39.83 5.85
N ARG A 342 9.54 38.63 5.43
CA ARG A 342 8.16 38.18 5.59
C ARG A 342 7.91 37.64 6.98
N VAL A 343 7.01 38.28 7.71
CA VAL A 343 6.59 37.87 9.06
C VAL A 343 5.19 37.23 8.99
N TRP A 344 5.03 36.12 9.65
CA TRP A 344 3.79 35.35 9.69
C TRP A 344 3.08 35.56 11.03
N LYS A 345 1.79 35.86 10.99
CA LYS A 345 0.98 35.91 12.19
C LYS A 345 -0.23 35.00 12.05
N VAL A 346 -0.31 33.95 12.86
CA VAL A 346 -1.50 33.10 12.96
C VAL A 346 -2.61 33.89 13.61
N ILE A 347 -3.74 34.06 12.90
CA ILE A 347 -4.78 35.02 13.31
C ILE A 347 -5.68 34.51 14.42
N LYS A 348 -5.80 33.20 14.63
CA LYS A 348 -6.54 32.62 15.77
C LYS A 348 -6.41 31.12 15.77
N MET A 349 -5.91 30.56 16.84
CA MET A 349 -6.21 29.17 17.21
C MET A 349 -7.54 29.21 17.97
N GLN A 350 -8.60 28.62 17.44
CA GLN A 350 -9.77 28.32 18.23
C GLN A 350 -9.42 27.22 19.24
N ASN A 351 -9.98 27.30 20.44
CA ASN A 351 -9.65 26.51 21.64
C ASN A 351 -9.98 25.02 21.59
N ASP A 352 -10.03 24.39 20.46
CA ASP A 352 -10.14 22.94 20.38
C ASP A 352 -8.72 22.35 20.37
N CYS A 353 -8.28 21.93 21.56
CA CYS A 353 -6.97 21.36 21.83
C CYS A 353 -6.71 20.11 20.98
N ILE A 354 -6.14 20.30 19.79
CA ILE A 354 -5.40 19.26 19.13
C ILE A 354 -3.96 19.38 19.62
N ILE A 355 -3.51 18.45 20.46
CA ILE A 355 -2.12 18.35 20.86
C ILE A 355 -1.33 17.88 19.65
N ILE A 356 -0.87 18.81 18.84
CA ILE A 356 0.13 18.53 17.81
C ILE A 356 1.45 18.30 18.54
N PRO A 357 2.17 17.20 18.29
CA PRO A 357 3.46 16.95 18.92
C PRO A 357 4.39 18.15 18.76
N LYS A 358 5.11 18.47 19.82
CA LYS A 358 5.93 19.71 19.94
C LYS A 358 6.89 20.02 18.76
N GLY A 359 7.27 19.02 17.95
CA GLY A 359 8.15 19.21 16.80
C GLY A 359 7.55 19.90 15.56
N PHE A 360 6.22 20.00 15.46
CA PHE A 360 5.56 20.54 14.26
C PHE A 360 5.34 22.07 14.28
N LEU A 361 5.45 22.70 15.45
CA LEU A 361 5.15 24.12 15.63
C LEU A 361 6.36 25.00 16.04
N TYR A 362 7.55 24.43 16.28
CA TYR A 362 8.60 25.12 17.00
C TYR A 362 9.48 26.10 16.21
N HIS A 363 9.43 26.09 14.88
CA HIS A 363 10.30 27.03 14.13
C HIS A 363 9.78 28.45 13.99
N HIS A 364 8.54 28.75 14.40
CA HIS A 364 7.95 30.07 14.18
C HIS A 364 7.45 30.81 15.47
N VAL A 365 7.52 30.18 16.63
CA VAL A 365 7.05 30.78 17.90
C VAL A 365 8.17 31.46 18.69
N GLU A 366 9.44 31.11 18.43
CA GLU A 366 10.57 31.73 19.12
C GLU A 366 10.89 33.15 18.63
N GLU A 367 10.65 33.48 17.36
CA GLU A 367 10.83 34.85 16.83
C GLU A 367 9.80 35.86 17.39
N ASP A 368 8.60 35.39 17.75
CA ASP A 368 7.56 36.27 18.32
C ASP A 368 7.85 36.73 19.79
N ARG A 369 8.79 36.07 20.47
CA ARG A 369 9.16 36.46 21.85
C ARG A 369 10.19 37.62 21.89
N GLU A 370 11.01 37.74 20.87
CA GLU A 370 11.99 38.83 20.81
C GLU A 370 11.36 40.18 20.39
N VAL A 371 10.35 40.15 19.49
CA VAL A 371 9.67 41.40 19.06
C VAL A 371 8.84 42.04 20.20
N LYS A 372 8.32 41.27 21.16
CA LYS A 372 7.61 41.79 22.30
C LYS A 372 8.50 42.48 23.37
N ARG A 373 9.82 42.20 23.33
CA ARG A 373 10.76 42.87 24.28
C ARG A 373 11.25 44.22 23.83
N HIS A 374 11.09 44.59 22.55
CA HIS A 374 11.51 45.89 22.05
C HIS A 374 10.43 46.98 22.19
N ASP A 375 9.12 46.60 22.24
CA ASP A 375 8.04 47.60 22.39
C ASP A 375 7.76 48.06 23.83
N SER A 376 8.46 47.45 24.82
CA SER A 376 8.24 47.78 26.24
C SER A 376 9.35 48.68 26.85
N THR A 377 10.29 49.17 26.05
CA THR A 377 11.40 50.05 26.52
C THR A 377 11.38 51.47 25.99
N GLU A 378 10.34 51.89 25.25
CA GLU A 378 10.18 53.28 24.81
C GLU A 378 8.98 54.00 25.44
N ALA A 379 8.48 53.56 26.59
CA ALA A 379 7.51 54.27 27.37
C ALA A 379 7.88 54.24 28.85
N ALA A 380 8.92 55.04 29.22
CA ALA A 380 9.16 55.57 30.56
C ALA A 380 9.96 56.90 30.46
#